data_aaec907db7a5df467b94c8765f4ece21
#
_entry.id   aaec907db7a5df467b94c8765f4ece21
#
_cell.length_a   1.000
_cell.length_b   1.000
_cell.length_c   1.000
_cell.angle_alpha   90.00
_cell.angle_beta   90.00
_cell.angle_gamma   90.00
#
_symmetry.space_group_name_H-M   'P 1'
#
loop_
_entity.id
_entity.type
_entity.pdbx_description
1 polymer ?
#
loop_
_entity_poly.entity_id
_entity_poly.type
_entity_poly.pdbx_seq_one_letter_code
_entity_poly.pdbx_strand_id
1 'polypeptide(L)' 'LLYEGDMKDGKMNGDGVEYYSNSDQIKYEGHFRKGKYDGKGVMYDENGKIIYDGKWKNGDYAS' A
#
# COMPACT_ATOMS: atom_id res chain seq x y z
N LEU A 1 10.36 -9.26 4.54
CA LEU A 1 10.20 -8.02 3.80
C LEU A 1 8.76 -7.57 3.80
N LEU A 2 8.54 -6.32 4.20
CA LEU A 2 7.18 -5.79 4.31
C LEU A 2 6.78 -4.90 3.15
N TYR A 3 7.73 -4.50 2.33
CA TYR A 3 7.45 -3.62 1.20
C TYR A 3 8.34 -3.95 0.03
N GLU A 4 7.78 -3.90 -1.16
CA GLU A 4 8.53 -4.09 -2.40
C GLU A 4 8.04 -3.07 -3.43
N GLY A 5 8.95 -2.24 -3.94
CA GLY A 5 8.58 -1.23 -4.92
C GLY A 5 9.52 -0.05 -4.92
N ASP A 6 9.03 1.07 -5.42
CA ASP A 6 9.84 2.27 -5.57
C ASP A 6 10.11 2.95 -4.24
N MET A 7 11.31 3.52 -4.11
CA MET A 7 11.73 4.23 -2.89
C MET A 7 12.31 5.57 -3.29
N LYS A 8 12.17 6.54 -2.39
CA LYS A 8 12.79 7.84 -2.57
C LYS A 8 13.15 8.40 -1.20
N ASP A 9 14.42 8.80 -1.04
CA ASP A 9 14.91 9.37 0.22
C ASP A 9 14.62 8.48 1.42
N GLY A 10 14.74 7.15 1.23
CA GLY A 10 14.53 6.19 2.29
C GLY A 10 13.07 5.89 2.60
N LYS A 11 12.14 6.39 1.79
CA LYS A 11 10.72 6.19 2.01
C LYS A 11 10.06 5.57 0.78
N MET A 12 8.98 4.83 1.01
CA MET A 12 8.17 4.28 -0.07
C MET A 12 7.60 5.45 -0.88
N ASN A 13 7.81 5.42 -2.18
CA ASN A 13 7.34 6.52 -3.03
C ASN A 13 7.22 6.02 -4.46
N GLY A 14 6.01 6.09 -5.02
CA GLY A 14 5.74 5.56 -6.33
C GLY A 14 4.88 4.30 -6.22
N ASP A 15 5.01 3.41 -7.19
CA ASP A 15 4.22 2.17 -7.19
C ASP A 15 4.89 1.10 -6.34
N GLY A 16 4.10 0.40 -5.53
CA GLY A 16 4.68 -0.64 -4.72
C GLY A 16 3.63 -1.54 -4.09
N VAL A 17 4.12 -2.53 -3.36
CA VAL A 17 3.30 -3.53 -2.68
C VAL A 17 3.78 -3.65 -1.24
N GLU A 18 2.84 -3.62 -0.32
CA GLU A 18 3.12 -3.82 1.09
C GLU A 18 2.49 -5.14 1.54
N TYR A 19 3.18 -5.85 2.43
CA TYR A 19 2.74 -7.16 2.91
C TYR A 19 2.48 -7.11 4.40
N TYR A 20 1.62 -8.01 4.87
CA TYR A 20 1.43 -8.21 6.31
C TYR A 20 2.71 -8.78 6.91
N SER A 21 3.03 -8.38 8.12
CA SER A 21 4.33 -8.67 8.72
C SER A 21 4.58 -10.15 9.00
N ASN A 22 3.54 -10.93 9.16
CA ASN A 22 3.67 -12.34 9.51
C ASN A 22 3.16 -13.30 8.44
N SER A 23 3.03 -12.84 7.21
CA SER A 23 2.59 -13.69 6.12
C SER A 23 3.04 -13.11 4.78
N ASP A 24 2.83 -13.87 3.71
CA ASP A 24 3.11 -13.39 2.36
C ASP A 24 1.90 -12.70 1.75
N GLN A 25 0.88 -12.47 2.55
CA GLN A 25 -0.33 -11.85 2.06
C GLN A 25 -0.13 -10.36 1.78
N ILE A 26 -0.54 -9.90 0.61
CA ILE A 26 -0.49 -8.50 0.26
C ILE A 26 -1.46 -7.72 1.14
N LYS A 27 -0.99 -6.64 1.72
CA LYS A 27 -1.80 -5.74 2.52
C LYS A 27 -2.31 -4.57 1.68
N TYR A 28 -1.43 -3.99 0.86
CA TYR A 28 -1.78 -2.87 0.01
C TYR A 28 -0.97 -2.95 -1.28
N GLU A 29 -1.61 -2.66 -2.39
CA GLU A 29 -0.95 -2.64 -3.69
C GLU A 29 -1.39 -1.39 -4.43
N GLY A 30 -0.44 -0.49 -4.71
CA GLY A 30 -0.77 0.73 -5.42
C GLY A 30 0.28 1.81 -5.22
N HIS A 31 -0.17 3.05 -5.21
CA HIS A 31 0.72 4.18 -5.19
C HIS A 31 1.00 4.64 -3.76
N PHE A 32 2.26 5.00 -3.51
CA PHE A 32 2.73 5.51 -2.22
C PHE A 32 3.33 6.89 -2.42
N ARG A 33 3.29 7.70 -1.38
CA ARG A 33 3.94 8.99 -1.37
C ARG A 33 4.44 9.28 0.04
N LYS A 34 5.76 9.51 0.15
CA LYS A 34 6.41 9.82 1.43
C LYS A 34 6.09 8.80 2.51
N GLY A 35 6.07 7.53 2.13
CA GLY A 35 5.83 6.44 3.05
C GLY A 35 4.37 6.16 3.36
N LYS A 36 3.44 6.83 2.69
CA LYS A 36 2.01 6.67 2.96
C LYS A 36 1.25 6.29 1.69
N TYR A 37 0.11 5.66 1.88
CA TYR A 37 -0.77 5.35 0.76
C TYR A 37 -1.29 6.66 0.16
N ASP A 38 -1.18 6.78 -1.14
CA ASP A 38 -1.59 8.00 -1.81
C ASP A 38 -1.89 7.68 -3.27
N GLY A 39 -2.96 8.25 -3.80
CA GLY A 39 -3.35 7.97 -5.16
C GLY A 39 -4.18 6.70 -5.25
N LYS A 40 -4.08 5.96 -6.34
CA LYS A 40 -4.86 4.74 -6.54
C LYS A 40 -4.20 3.56 -5.85
N GLY A 41 -5.01 2.75 -5.16
CA GLY A 41 -4.50 1.54 -4.54
C GLY A 41 -5.59 0.65 -4.02
N VAL A 42 -5.22 -0.60 -3.77
CA VAL A 42 -6.13 -1.63 -3.27
C VAL A 42 -5.60 -2.16 -1.95
N MET A 43 -6.46 -2.20 -0.94
CA MET A 43 -6.10 -2.75 0.36
C MET A 43 -6.80 -4.08 0.57
N TYR A 44 -6.07 -5.04 1.14
CA TYR A 44 -6.56 -6.40 1.38
C TYR A 44 -6.49 -6.72 2.87
N ASP A 45 -7.37 -7.62 3.33
CA ASP A 45 -7.27 -8.14 4.68
C ASP A 45 -6.30 -9.33 4.71
N GLU A 46 -6.12 -9.91 5.89
CA GLU A 46 -5.17 -11.00 6.06
C GLU A 46 -5.56 -12.28 5.29
N ASN A 47 -6.79 -12.36 4.86
CA ASN A 47 -7.28 -13.50 4.08
C ASN A 47 -7.26 -13.24 2.58
N GLY A 48 -6.76 -12.09 2.16
CA GLY A 48 -6.68 -11.75 0.76
C GLY A 48 -7.94 -11.11 0.19
N LYS A 49 -8.88 -10.77 1.04
CA LYS A 49 -10.11 -10.14 0.60
C LYS A 49 -9.94 -8.63 0.47
N ILE A 50 -10.49 -8.05 -0.58
CA ILE A 50 -10.39 -6.60 -0.78
C ILE A 50 -11.21 -5.87 0.26
N ILE A 51 -10.52 -4.97 1.00
CA ILE A 51 -11.18 -4.11 1.98
C ILE A 51 -11.62 -2.81 1.31
N TYR A 52 -10.74 -2.26 0.46
CA TYR A 52 -11.01 -1.00 -0.20
C TYR A 52 -10.21 -0.92 -1.49
N ASP A 53 -10.86 -0.52 -2.55
CA ASP A 53 -10.25 -0.37 -3.88
C ASP A 53 -10.64 1.01 -4.39
N GLY A 54 -9.68 1.92 -4.43
CA GLY A 54 -9.98 3.27 -4.85
C GLY A 54 -8.86 4.24 -4.55
N LYS A 55 -9.24 5.45 -4.19
CA LYS A 55 -8.27 6.52 -3.99
C LYS A 55 -7.89 6.68 -2.52
N TRP A 56 -6.64 7.08 -2.31
CA TRP A 56 -6.06 7.26 -0.99
C TRP A 56 -5.41 8.63 -0.91
N LYS A 57 -5.32 9.16 0.30
CA LYS A 57 -4.62 10.41 0.54
C LYS A 57 -4.03 10.39 1.94
N ASN A 58 -2.69 10.51 2.01
CA ASN A 58 -1.94 10.53 3.27
C ASN A 58 -2.27 9.34 4.18
N GLY A 59 -2.48 8.17 3.57
CA GLY A 59 -2.76 6.96 4.33
C GLY A 59 -4.23 6.71 4.63
N ASP A 60 -5.10 7.64 4.27
CA ASP A 60 -6.54 7.52 4.52
C ASP A 60 -7.31 7.34 3.23
N TYR A 61 -8.52 6.84 3.36
CA TYR A 61 -9.41 6.72 2.21
C TYR A 61 -9.73 8.12 1.68
N ALA A 62 -9.75 8.24 0.36
CA ALA A 62 -10.14 9.48 -0.29
C ALA A 62 -11.33 9.19 -1.20
N SER A 63 -12.28 10.08 -1.23
CA SER A 63 -13.46 9.93 -2.07
C SER A 63 -13.41 10.84 -3.28
#